data_4fc86d9365fbae44a29b942940ad1a6b
#
_entry.id   4fc86d9365fbae44a29b942940ad1a6b
#
_cell.length_a   1.000
_cell.length_b   1.000
_cell.length_c   1.000
_cell.angle_alpha   90.00
_cell.angle_beta   90.00
_cell.angle_gamma   90.00
#
_symmetry.space_group_name_H-M   'P 1'
#
loop_
_entity.id
_entity.type
_entity.pdbx_description
1 polymer ?
#
loop_
_entity_poly.entity_id
_entity_poly.type
_entity_poly.pdbx_seq_one_letter_code
_entity_poly.pdbx_strand_id
1 'polypeptide(L)'
;GAYYPKHHFKHFVDTIVESITEGGGVVSYSTPVEHIQITNQRINHILANGKVYQAKYDYISDLDPKLTVALCHDGESLSERERDRLTGYEYSASAFNLYLGLDSRFEPERYGLGNWNIWYYPTGDLNHEYRKQLEGDLSHPWIFLSCPTMKSSEPGMAPDGHHVLEIATVCPYESFAALKTKDPKAYKAKKREAYQHMMTSVYDLIPDVDRYARMKVYGTPTTSEFYLGQPQGNIYGAKLVPRQVGLNRLGYKTEIPNLFFVGASAGYP
;
A
#
# COMPACT_ATOMS: atom_id res chain seq x y z
N GLY A 1 -4.86 8.95 -20.68
CA GLY A 1 -5.64 9.45 -19.57
C GLY A 1 -5.75 8.39 -18.48
N ALA A 2 -6.01 8.83 -17.25
CA ALA A 2 -6.30 7.93 -16.15
C ALA A 2 -7.82 7.72 -16.06
N TYR A 3 -8.23 6.53 -15.69
CA TYR A 3 -9.64 6.18 -15.52
C TYR A 3 -9.87 5.68 -14.08
N TYR A 4 -11.04 5.99 -13.54
CA TYR A 4 -11.51 5.46 -12.27
C TYR A 4 -12.65 4.47 -12.53
N PRO A 5 -12.70 3.31 -11.85
CA PRO A 5 -13.79 2.34 -12.05
C PRO A 5 -15.14 2.97 -11.72
N LYS A 6 -16.11 2.85 -12.63
CA LYS A 6 -17.46 3.43 -12.46
C LYS A 6 -18.12 2.99 -11.15
N HIS A 7 -17.95 1.72 -10.81
CA HIS A 7 -18.54 1.09 -9.63
C HIS A 7 -17.52 0.89 -8.49
N HIS A 8 -16.46 1.71 -8.40
CA HIS A 8 -15.44 1.62 -7.38
C HIS A 8 -14.55 0.35 -7.48
N PHE A 9 -13.38 0.39 -6.85
CA PHE A 9 -12.43 -0.74 -6.86
C PHE A 9 -12.96 -2.00 -6.18
N LYS A 10 -13.87 -1.87 -5.20
CA LYS A 10 -14.50 -3.04 -4.58
C LYS A 10 -15.23 -3.90 -5.60
N HIS A 11 -16.03 -3.31 -6.45
CA HIS A 11 -16.74 -4.04 -7.51
C HIS A 11 -15.77 -4.73 -8.48
N PHE A 12 -14.67 -4.09 -8.82
CA PHE A 12 -13.62 -4.71 -9.64
C PHE A 12 -13.04 -5.97 -8.99
N VAL A 13 -12.74 -5.91 -7.68
CA VAL A 13 -12.26 -7.08 -6.94
C VAL A 13 -13.34 -8.17 -6.84
N ASP A 14 -14.57 -7.79 -6.51
CA ASP A 14 -15.70 -8.73 -6.40
C ASP A 14 -15.93 -9.49 -7.72
N THR A 15 -15.89 -8.79 -8.86
CA THR A 15 -16.04 -9.41 -10.19
C THR A 15 -14.93 -10.44 -10.48
N ILE A 16 -13.69 -10.15 -10.07
CA ILE A 16 -12.58 -11.12 -10.22
C ILE A 16 -12.84 -12.35 -9.34
N VAL A 17 -13.26 -12.14 -8.08
CA VAL A 17 -13.58 -13.25 -7.15
C VAL A 17 -14.72 -14.09 -7.67
N GLU A 18 -15.78 -13.46 -8.19
CA GLU A 18 -16.90 -14.16 -8.85
C GLU A 18 -16.43 -15.01 -10.02
N SER A 19 -15.61 -14.44 -10.91
CA SER A 19 -15.06 -15.19 -12.04
C SER A 19 -14.21 -16.39 -11.64
N ILE A 20 -13.43 -16.27 -10.54
CA ILE A 20 -12.66 -17.40 -10.00
C ILE A 20 -13.60 -18.49 -9.50
N THR A 21 -14.63 -18.13 -8.74
CA THR A 21 -15.55 -19.10 -8.14
C THR A 21 -16.46 -19.77 -9.17
N GLU A 22 -16.95 -19.03 -10.16
CA GLU A 22 -17.69 -19.56 -11.30
C GLU A 22 -16.85 -20.55 -12.14
N GLY A 23 -15.54 -20.28 -12.24
CA GLY A 23 -14.57 -21.19 -12.85
C GLY A 23 -14.23 -22.43 -12.00
N GLY A 24 -14.88 -22.61 -10.83
CA GLY A 24 -14.62 -23.72 -9.90
C GLY A 24 -13.41 -23.50 -8.98
N GLY A 25 -12.86 -22.30 -8.97
CA GLY A 25 -11.79 -21.91 -8.04
C GLY A 25 -12.32 -21.63 -6.62
N VAL A 26 -11.41 -21.53 -5.66
CA VAL A 26 -11.73 -21.24 -4.26
C VAL A 26 -10.93 -20.02 -3.81
N VAL A 27 -11.60 -19.05 -3.20
CA VAL A 27 -10.97 -17.91 -2.53
C VAL A 27 -11.13 -18.08 -1.03
N SER A 28 -10.01 -18.14 -0.30
CA SER A 28 -9.99 -18.32 1.16
C SER A 28 -9.47 -17.06 1.83
N TYR A 29 -10.33 -16.36 2.54
CA TYR A 29 -9.97 -15.18 3.35
C TYR A 29 -9.47 -15.61 4.73
N SER A 30 -8.74 -14.70 5.41
CA SER A 30 -8.21 -14.92 6.76
C SER A 30 -7.40 -16.23 6.87
N THR A 31 -6.69 -16.58 5.80
CA THR A 31 -5.95 -17.84 5.67
C THR A 31 -4.49 -17.53 5.33
N PRO A 32 -3.71 -17.03 6.32
CA PRO A 32 -2.30 -16.71 6.09
C PRO A 32 -1.52 -17.98 5.76
N VAL A 33 -0.61 -17.85 4.79
CA VAL A 33 0.40 -18.89 4.52
C VAL A 33 1.46 -18.81 5.63
N GLU A 34 1.68 -19.92 6.32
CA GLU A 34 2.59 -20.03 7.47
C GLU A 34 3.94 -20.62 7.07
N HIS A 35 3.93 -21.49 6.04
CA HIS A 35 5.11 -22.23 5.63
C HIS A 35 5.00 -22.68 4.17
N ILE A 36 6.14 -22.67 3.47
CA ILE A 36 6.30 -23.22 2.11
C ILE A 36 7.31 -24.37 2.20
N GLN A 37 6.84 -25.60 2.03
CA GLN A 37 7.70 -26.78 2.08
C GLN A 37 8.32 -27.03 0.70
N ILE A 38 9.64 -27.03 0.65
CA ILE A 38 10.41 -27.33 -0.56
C ILE A 38 11.05 -28.71 -0.41
N THR A 39 11.01 -29.50 -1.47
CA THR A 39 11.66 -30.80 -1.58
C THR A 39 12.18 -30.96 -2.99
N ASN A 40 13.43 -31.38 -3.18
CA ASN A 40 14.06 -31.52 -4.48
C ASN A 40 13.95 -30.23 -5.34
N GLN A 41 14.24 -29.07 -4.74
CA GLN A 41 14.19 -27.74 -5.37
C GLN A 41 12.80 -27.32 -5.90
N ARG A 42 11.73 -27.95 -5.47
CA ARG A 42 10.35 -27.61 -5.86
C ARG A 42 9.47 -27.48 -4.62
N ILE A 43 8.48 -26.60 -4.68
CA ILE A 43 7.44 -26.56 -3.65
C ILE A 43 6.64 -27.85 -3.74
N ASN A 44 6.60 -28.56 -2.62
CA ASN A 44 5.77 -29.75 -2.42
C ASN A 44 4.35 -29.35 -1.98
N HIS A 45 4.26 -28.49 -0.95
CA HIS A 45 3.00 -27.99 -0.41
C HIS A 45 3.21 -26.68 0.34
N ILE A 46 2.12 -26.01 0.62
CA ILE A 46 2.08 -24.88 1.56
C ILE A 46 1.23 -25.25 2.77
N LEU A 47 1.60 -24.71 3.94
CA LEU A 47 0.80 -24.77 5.14
C LEU A 47 0.11 -23.42 5.32
N ALA A 48 -1.20 -23.41 5.46
CA ALA A 48 -1.97 -22.22 5.73
C ALA A 48 -3.10 -22.53 6.68
N ASN A 49 -3.16 -21.77 7.79
CA ASN A 49 -4.15 -21.96 8.86
C ASN A 49 -4.22 -23.42 9.37
N GLY A 50 -3.04 -24.05 9.56
CA GLY A 50 -2.90 -25.43 10.02
C GLY A 50 -3.32 -26.51 8.99
N LYS A 51 -3.63 -26.15 7.73
CA LYS A 51 -3.99 -27.07 6.66
C LYS A 51 -2.93 -27.11 5.58
N VAL A 52 -2.73 -28.30 5.02
CA VAL A 52 -1.82 -28.51 3.89
C VAL A 52 -2.56 -28.31 2.57
N TYR A 53 -1.97 -27.50 1.69
CA TYR A 53 -2.45 -27.28 0.33
C TYR A 53 -1.37 -27.68 -0.66
N GLN A 54 -1.75 -28.47 -1.66
CA GLN A 54 -0.85 -28.95 -2.70
C GLN A 54 -1.38 -28.56 -4.07
N ALA A 55 -0.58 -27.84 -4.85
CA ALA A 55 -0.92 -27.50 -6.22
C ALA A 55 -0.55 -28.64 -7.17
N LYS A 56 -1.35 -28.83 -8.20
CA LYS A 56 -1.06 -29.78 -9.28
C LYS A 56 0.10 -29.32 -10.16
N TYR A 57 0.25 -28.01 -10.34
CA TYR A 57 1.23 -27.41 -11.25
C TYR A 57 2.15 -26.44 -10.52
N ASP A 58 1.71 -25.24 -10.29
CA ASP A 58 2.53 -24.11 -9.87
C ASP A 58 1.93 -23.36 -8.68
N TYR A 59 2.77 -22.58 -8.03
CA TYR A 59 2.44 -21.64 -6.98
C TYR A 59 2.75 -20.23 -7.45
N ILE A 60 1.82 -19.29 -7.25
CA ILE A 60 1.98 -17.89 -7.58
C ILE A 60 1.90 -17.08 -6.29
N SER A 61 2.92 -16.30 -5.99
CA SER A 61 2.97 -15.45 -4.81
C SER A 61 2.88 -13.97 -5.21
N ASP A 62 1.86 -13.30 -4.70
CA ASP A 62 1.73 -11.83 -4.70
C ASP A 62 2.27 -11.21 -3.39
N LEU A 63 2.70 -12.06 -2.46
CA LEU A 63 3.40 -11.61 -1.27
C LEU A 63 4.77 -11.06 -1.66
N ASP A 64 5.27 -10.07 -0.91
CA ASP A 64 6.62 -9.56 -1.13
C ASP A 64 7.67 -10.68 -1.27
N PRO A 65 8.61 -10.61 -2.23
CA PRO A 65 9.58 -11.67 -2.47
C PRO A 65 10.42 -12.05 -1.24
N LYS A 66 10.84 -11.08 -0.40
CA LYS A 66 11.56 -11.40 0.84
C LYS A 66 10.69 -12.18 1.82
N LEU A 67 9.42 -11.79 1.96
CA LEU A 67 8.47 -12.49 2.83
C LEU A 67 8.15 -13.88 2.29
N THR A 68 7.97 -14.02 0.97
CA THR A 68 7.75 -15.34 0.36
C THR A 68 8.93 -16.28 0.64
N VAL A 69 10.15 -15.79 0.44
CA VAL A 69 11.36 -16.59 0.70
C VAL A 69 11.55 -16.88 2.18
N ALA A 70 11.19 -15.97 3.07
CA ALA A 70 11.22 -16.21 4.51
C ALA A 70 10.27 -17.31 4.97
N LEU A 71 9.21 -17.60 4.21
CA LEU A 71 8.30 -18.73 4.46
C LEU A 71 8.88 -20.07 3.97
N CYS A 72 9.93 -20.04 3.14
CA CYS A 72 10.65 -21.22 2.68
C CYS A 72 11.73 -21.56 3.72
N HIS A 73 11.47 -22.44 4.66
CA HIS A 73 12.38 -22.76 5.77
C HIS A 73 13.70 -23.42 5.36
N ASP A 74 13.73 -24.07 4.20
CA ASP A 74 14.94 -24.71 3.70
C ASP A 74 15.74 -23.72 2.85
N GLY A 75 16.45 -22.80 3.52
CA GLY A 75 17.24 -21.73 2.89
C GLY A 75 18.29 -22.16 1.85
N GLU A 76 18.43 -23.47 1.60
CA GLU A 76 19.29 -24.06 0.58
C GLU A 76 18.68 -24.03 -0.84
N SER A 77 17.40 -23.69 -0.97
CA SER A 77 16.69 -23.75 -2.26
C SER A 77 16.98 -22.58 -3.21
N LEU A 78 17.65 -21.54 -2.72
CA LEU A 78 18.07 -20.38 -3.51
C LEU A 78 19.60 -20.30 -3.56
N SER A 79 20.14 -19.89 -4.70
CA SER A 79 21.56 -19.58 -4.82
C SER A 79 21.96 -18.43 -3.88
N GLU A 80 23.24 -18.39 -3.51
CA GLU A 80 23.81 -17.28 -2.75
C GLU A 80 23.54 -15.94 -3.45
N ARG A 81 23.70 -15.90 -4.77
CA ARG A 81 23.40 -14.72 -5.60
C ARG A 81 21.98 -14.21 -5.43
N GLU A 82 20.96 -15.10 -5.42
CA GLU A 82 19.57 -14.68 -5.29
C GLU A 82 19.26 -14.25 -3.86
N ARG A 83 19.84 -14.90 -2.86
CA ARG A 83 19.75 -14.47 -1.46
C ARG A 83 20.34 -13.08 -1.25
N ASP A 84 21.52 -12.81 -1.78
CA ASP A 84 22.18 -11.49 -1.71
C ASP A 84 21.36 -10.42 -2.42
N ARG A 85 20.80 -10.75 -3.57
CA ARG A 85 19.93 -9.85 -4.33
C ARG A 85 18.68 -9.47 -3.52
N LEU A 86 18.02 -10.43 -2.90
CA LEU A 86 16.85 -10.20 -2.05
C LEU A 86 17.22 -9.43 -0.78
N THR A 87 18.35 -9.76 -0.14
CA THR A 87 18.84 -9.05 1.05
C THR A 87 19.10 -7.58 0.73
N GLY A 88 19.75 -7.29 -0.39
CA GLY A 88 20.04 -5.93 -0.87
C GLY A 88 18.85 -5.18 -1.49
N TYR A 89 17.67 -5.77 -1.53
CA TYR A 89 16.48 -5.19 -2.14
C TYR A 89 15.93 -4.02 -1.34
N GLU A 90 15.85 -2.85 -1.98
CA GLU A 90 15.31 -1.63 -1.38
C GLU A 90 13.85 -1.41 -1.77
N TYR A 91 13.09 -0.88 -0.83
CA TYR A 91 11.69 -0.55 -1.04
C TYR A 91 11.47 0.93 -1.39
N SER A 92 10.38 1.20 -2.07
CA SER A 92 9.91 2.55 -2.34
C SER A 92 9.51 3.27 -1.05
N ALA A 93 9.24 4.57 -1.16
CA ALA A 93 8.77 5.35 -0.03
C ALA A 93 7.46 4.78 0.57
N SER A 94 7.27 5.04 1.84
CA SER A 94 6.03 4.80 2.56
C SER A 94 5.14 6.05 2.58
N ALA A 95 3.92 5.95 3.09
CA ALA A 95 3.00 7.07 3.20
C ALA A 95 2.38 7.21 4.59
N PHE A 96 2.06 8.46 4.92
CA PHE A 96 1.05 8.81 5.90
C PHE A 96 -0.25 9.11 5.15
N ASN A 97 -1.33 8.41 5.52
CA ASN A 97 -2.63 8.54 4.87
C ASN A 97 -3.64 9.13 5.84
N LEU A 98 -4.49 10.02 5.34
CA LEU A 98 -5.59 10.64 6.06
C LEU A 98 -6.87 10.51 5.24
N TYR A 99 -7.93 10.07 5.90
CA TYR A 99 -9.28 9.98 5.34
C TYR A 99 -10.22 10.87 6.16
N LEU A 100 -10.94 11.75 5.49
CA LEU A 100 -11.94 12.61 6.09
C LEU A 100 -13.32 12.26 5.53
N GLY A 101 -14.27 11.96 6.40
CA GLY A 101 -15.69 11.88 6.03
C GLY A 101 -16.34 13.24 6.28
N LEU A 102 -16.91 13.83 5.23
CA LEU A 102 -17.51 15.16 5.23
C LEU A 102 -19.02 15.05 5.09
N ASP A 103 -19.76 15.89 5.82
CA ASP A 103 -21.21 15.89 5.79
C ASP A 103 -21.79 16.54 4.51
N SER A 104 -23.11 16.41 4.34
CA SER A 104 -23.83 16.83 3.14
C SER A 104 -23.86 18.35 2.87
N ARG A 105 -23.32 19.16 3.76
CA ARG A 105 -23.15 20.61 3.55
C ARG A 105 -21.86 20.96 2.83
N PHE A 106 -20.98 19.98 2.65
CA PHE A 106 -19.75 20.16 1.93
C PHE A 106 -20.01 20.14 0.42
N GLU A 107 -19.62 21.20 -0.24
CA GLU A 107 -19.75 21.36 -1.71
C GLU A 107 -18.35 21.23 -2.34
N PRO A 108 -17.96 20.05 -2.83
CA PRO A 108 -16.60 19.82 -3.36
C PRO A 108 -16.17 20.81 -4.42
N GLU A 109 -17.04 21.16 -5.33
CA GLU A 109 -16.76 22.05 -6.47
C GLU A 109 -16.36 23.46 -6.03
N ARG A 110 -16.83 23.91 -4.88
CA ARG A 110 -16.47 25.20 -4.28
C ARG A 110 -14.98 25.31 -3.99
N TYR A 111 -14.32 24.17 -3.74
CA TYR A 111 -12.89 24.05 -3.45
C TYR A 111 -12.09 23.51 -4.63
N GLY A 112 -12.68 23.53 -5.84
CA GLY A 112 -12.02 23.01 -7.03
C GLY A 112 -11.83 21.50 -7.07
N LEU A 113 -12.60 20.76 -6.25
CA LEU A 113 -12.60 19.31 -6.27
C LEU A 113 -13.55 18.77 -7.35
N GLY A 114 -13.18 17.66 -7.97
CA GLY A 114 -13.97 17.04 -9.01
C GLY A 114 -13.54 15.57 -9.20
N ASN A 115 -13.70 15.07 -10.42
CA ASN A 115 -13.29 13.72 -10.79
C ASN A 115 -11.78 13.56 -11.05
N TRP A 116 -10.99 14.56 -10.74
CA TRP A 116 -9.53 14.58 -10.82
C TRP A 116 -8.90 14.50 -9.43
N ASN A 117 -7.59 14.24 -9.38
CA ASN A 117 -6.76 14.33 -8.18
C ASN A 117 -6.03 15.67 -8.14
N ILE A 118 -5.73 16.14 -6.94
CA ILE A 118 -4.92 17.32 -6.70
C ILE A 118 -3.58 16.87 -6.13
N TRP A 119 -2.50 17.37 -6.71
CA TRP A 119 -1.15 17.31 -6.17
C TRP A 119 -0.75 18.71 -5.74
N TYR A 120 -0.71 18.94 -4.44
CA TYR A 120 -0.42 20.25 -3.88
C TYR A 120 1.00 20.28 -3.32
N TYR A 121 1.76 21.28 -3.74
CA TYR A 121 3.14 21.51 -3.34
C TYR A 121 3.26 22.91 -2.75
N PRO A 122 3.38 23.07 -1.40
CA PRO A 122 3.35 24.38 -0.74
C PRO A 122 4.38 25.38 -1.25
N THR A 123 5.60 24.94 -1.57
CA THR A 123 6.67 25.82 -2.04
C THR A 123 6.80 25.86 -3.58
N GLY A 124 6.18 24.94 -4.30
CA GLY A 124 6.36 24.76 -5.74
C GLY A 124 7.69 24.09 -6.13
N ASP A 125 8.63 23.88 -5.21
CA ASP A 125 9.88 23.13 -5.44
C ASP A 125 9.71 21.66 -5.02
N LEU A 126 9.41 20.81 -6.00
CA LEU A 126 9.18 19.37 -5.77
C LEU A 126 10.39 18.66 -5.15
N ASN A 127 11.61 19.04 -5.53
CA ASN A 127 12.80 18.39 -5.02
C ASN A 127 13.05 18.77 -3.55
N HIS A 128 12.77 20.03 -3.20
CA HIS A 128 12.86 20.51 -1.82
C HIS A 128 11.83 19.75 -0.95
N GLU A 129 10.56 19.77 -1.35
CA GLU A 129 9.46 19.11 -0.62
C GLU A 129 9.72 17.62 -0.43
N TYR A 130 10.14 16.92 -1.48
CA TYR A 130 10.40 15.48 -1.40
C TYR A 130 11.55 15.14 -0.45
N ARG A 131 12.67 15.89 -0.50
CA ARG A 131 13.81 15.69 0.40
C ARG A 131 13.43 15.94 1.85
N LYS A 132 12.77 17.07 2.13
CA LYS A 132 12.26 17.44 3.44
C LYS A 132 11.43 16.31 4.07
N GLN A 133 10.51 15.74 3.31
CA GLN A 133 9.65 14.66 3.78
C GLN A 133 10.39 13.34 3.98
N LEU A 134 11.36 13.02 3.12
CA LEU A 134 12.23 11.84 3.31
C LEU A 134 13.11 11.96 4.57
N GLU A 135 13.44 13.16 5.00
CA GLU A 135 14.13 13.45 6.27
C GLU A 135 13.20 13.38 7.48
N GLY A 136 11.89 13.20 7.25
CA GLY A 136 10.87 13.07 8.29
C GLY A 136 10.25 14.40 8.73
N ASP A 137 10.58 15.51 8.08
CA ASP A 137 9.92 16.79 8.31
C ASP A 137 8.61 16.88 7.52
N LEU A 138 7.52 16.76 8.25
CA LEU A 138 6.16 16.87 7.74
C LEU A 138 5.50 18.20 8.12
N SER A 139 6.25 19.22 8.50
CA SER A 139 5.71 20.49 9.04
C SER A 139 4.87 21.31 8.06
N HIS A 140 4.74 21.04 6.87
CA HIS A 140 3.84 21.56 5.82
C HIS A 140 4.10 20.73 4.57
N PRO A 141 3.59 19.49 4.52
CA PRO A 141 4.00 18.56 3.50
C PRO A 141 3.28 18.82 2.17
N TRP A 142 3.89 18.46 1.06
CA TRP A 142 3.10 18.27 -0.15
C TRP A 142 2.08 17.15 0.07
N ILE A 143 0.93 17.25 -0.54
CA ILE A 143 -0.12 16.25 -0.42
C ILE A 143 -0.69 15.85 -1.78
N PHE A 144 -1.03 14.57 -1.89
CA PHE A 144 -2.02 14.07 -2.82
C PHE A 144 -3.39 14.18 -2.17
N LEU A 145 -4.39 14.69 -2.89
CA LEU A 145 -5.77 14.77 -2.44
C LEU A 145 -6.72 14.27 -3.52
N SER A 146 -7.63 13.43 -3.12
CA SER A 146 -8.67 12.84 -3.97
C SER A 146 -10.01 12.91 -3.27
N CYS A 147 -11.09 13.11 -4.04
CA CYS A 147 -12.46 12.98 -3.57
C CYS A 147 -13.15 11.82 -4.31
N PRO A 148 -13.03 10.56 -3.81
CA PRO A 148 -13.58 9.38 -4.49
C PRO A 148 -15.07 9.45 -4.81
N THR A 149 -15.87 10.09 -3.95
CA THR A 149 -17.30 10.29 -4.14
C THR A 149 -17.66 11.20 -5.31
N MET A 150 -16.69 11.97 -5.84
CA MET A 150 -16.85 12.74 -7.10
C MET A 150 -16.50 11.93 -8.35
N LYS A 151 -15.95 10.71 -8.17
CA LYS A 151 -15.50 9.85 -9.28
C LYS A 151 -16.41 8.67 -9.52
N SER A 152 -17.19 8.29 -8.53
CA SER A 152 -18.10 7.17 -8.59
C SER A 152 -19.40 7.51 -7.86
N SER A 153 -20.51 7.09 -8.44
CA SER A 153 -21.83 7.18 -7.84
C SER A 153 -22.23 5.88 -7.11
N GLU A 154 -21.27 5.02 -6.79
CA GLU A 154 -21.54 3.74 -6.15
C GLU A 154 -22.14 3.93 -4.77
N PRO A 155 -23.30 3.30 -4.48
CA PRO A 155 -23.90 3.32 -3.15
C PRO A 155 -22.95 2.74 -2.09
N GLY A 156 -22.95 3.34 -0.91
CA GLY A 156 -22.18 2.82 0.24
C GLY A 156 -20.75 3.35 0.35
N MET A 157 -20.25 4.17 -0.57
CA MET A 157 -18.98 4.87 -0.40
C MET A 157 -19.05 5.93 0.72
N ALA A 158 -20.18 6.60 0.83
CA ALA A 158 -20.54 7.54 1.88
C ALA A 158 -22.07 7.56 2.05
N PRO A 159 -22.61 8.07 3.17
CA PRO A 159 -24.03 8.38 3.25
C PRO A 159 -24.45 9.37 2.15
N ASP A 160 -25.74 9.39 1.80
CA ASP A 160 -26.26 10.25 0.75
C ASP A 160 -25.87 11.71 0.95
N GLY A 161 -25.33 12.33 -0.11
CA GLY A 161 -24.85 13.71 -0.10
C GLY A 161 -23.56 13.95 0.69
N HIS A 162 -23.00 12.93 1.35
CA HIS A 162 -21.74 13.04 2.07
C HIS A 162 -20.55 12.76 1.13
N HIS A 163 -19.37 13.22 1.52
CA HIS A 163 -18.15 13.06 0.74
C HIS A 163 -17.01 12.45 1.55
N VAL A 164 -16.08 11.83 0.84
CA VAL A 164 -14.84 11.32 1.42
C VAL A 164 -13.67 12.01 0.75
N LEU A 165 -12.72 12.51 1.54
CA LEU A 165 -11.41 12.91 1.05
C LEU A 165 -10.39 11.85 1.44
N GLU A 166 -9.60 11.45 0.47
CA GLU A 166 -8.41 10.64 0.63
C GLU A 166 -7.20 11.54 0.41
N ILE A 167 -6.33 11.61 1.40
CA ILE A 167 -5.18 12.50 1.43
C ILE A 167 -3.96 11.67 1.82
N ALA A 168 -2.88 11.81 1.06
CA ALA A 168 -1.65 11.06 1.31
C ALA A 168 -0.42 11.94 1.14
N THR A 169 0.63 11.62 1.89
CA THR A 169 1.94 12.22 1.74
C THR A 169 3.03 11.20 1.98
N VAL A 170 4.20 11.36 1.36
CA VAL A 170 5.36 10.50 1.62
C VAL A 170 5.83 10.69 3.06
N CYS A 171 6.14 9.58 3.71
CA CYS A 171 6.58 9.56 5.10
C CYS A 171 7.56 8.41 5.33
N PRO A 172 8.74 8.64 5.93
CA PRO A 172 9.69 7.58 6.24
C PRO A 172 9.12 6.57 7.24
N TYR A 173 9.31 5.28 6.94
CA TYR A 173 8.91 4.19 7.84
C TYR A 173 9.60 4.29 9.20
N GLU A 174 10.88 4.59 9.20
CA GLU A 174 11.74 4.66 10.39
C GLU A 174 11.25 5.71 11.39
N SER A 175 10.58 6.76 10.91
CA SER A 175 10.00 7.81 11.77
C SER A 175 8.97 7.26 12.77
N PHE A 176 8.37 6.10 12.48
CA PHE A 176 7.31 5.49 13.28
C PHE A 176 7.66 4.10 13.82
N ALA A 177 8.43 3.31 13.08
CA ALA A 177 8.66 1.90 13.40
C ALA A 177 9.29 1.69 14.78
N ALA A 178 10.37 2.41 15.07
CA ALA A 178 11.06 2.30 16.36
C ALA A 178 10.17 2.73 17.54
N LEU A 179 9.34 3.75 17.36
CA LEU A 179 8.44 4.25 18.39
C LEU A 179 7.29 3.27 18.67
N LYS A 180 6.75 2.63 17.63
CA LYS A 180 5.63 1.70 17.78
C LYS A 180 5.93 0.60 18.79
N THR A 181 7.16 0.08 18.80
CA THR A 181 7.58 -1.01 19.68
C THR A 181 8.12 -0.51 21.02
N LYS A 182 8.94 0.57 21.00
CA LYS A 182 9.69 1.02 22.18
C LYS A 182 8.91 1.97 23.07
N ASP A 183 8.07 2.83 22.47
CA ASP A 183 7.29 3.85 23.20
C ASP A 183 5.93 4.10 22.50
N PRO A 184 4.91 3.31 22.83
CA PRO A 184 3.57 3.47 22.26
C PRO A 184 2.93 4.84 22.55
N LYS A 185 3.35 5.54 23.62
CA LYS A 185 2.86 6.88 23.95
C LYS A 185 3.46 7.92 23.02
N ALA A 186 4.78 7.87 22.82
CA ALA A 186 5.46 8.72 21.85
C ALA A 186 4.99 8.44 20.42
N TYR A 187 4.74 7.18 20.08
CA TYR A 187 4.14 6.82 18.78
C TYR A 187 2.79 7.51 18.55
N LYS A 188 1.89 7.47 19.53
CA LYS A 188 0.58 8.14 19.43
C LYS A 188 0.72 9.66 19.32
N ALA A 189 1.68 10.26 20.05
CA ALA A 189 1.96 11.68 19.98
C ALA A 189 2.46 12.08 18.59
N LYS A 190 3.46 11.35 18.05
CA LYS A 190 4.01 11.59 16.72
C LYS A 190 2.96 11.38 15.60
N LYS A 191 2.12 10.38 15.74
CA LYS A 191 1.00 10.15 14.82
C LYS A 191 0.03 11.33 14.79
N ARG A 192 -0.26 11.94 15.95
CA ARG A 192 -1.11 13.13 16.06
C ARG A 192 -0.43 14.36 15.48
N GLU A 193 0.84 14.54 15.74
CA GLU A 193 1.66 15.61 15.18
C GLU A 193 1.66 15.56 13.65
N ALA A 194 1.94 14.39 13.06
CA ALA A 194 1.91 14.20 11.61
C ALA A 194 0.52 14.51 11.02
N TYR A 195 -0.55 14.11 11.69
CA TYR A 195 -1.91 14.50 11.31
C TYR A 195 -2.08 16.04 11.31
N GLN A 196 -1.66 16.72 12.37
CA GLN A 196 -1.79 18.18 12.49
C GLN A 196 -1.01 18.88 11.38
N HIS A 197 0.21 18.44 11.11
CA HIS A 197 1.04 18.97 10.03
C HIS A 197 0.42 18.73 8.65
N MET A 198 -0.15 17.56 8.39
CA MET A 198 -0.84 17.28 7.13
C MET A 198 -2.05 18.19 6.94
N MET A 199 -2.76 18.49 8.03
CA MET A 199 -3.90 19.41 7.98
C MET A 199 -3.51 20.83 7.58
N THR A 200 -2.27 21.29 7.79
CA THR A 200 -1.84 22.62 7.32
C THR A 200 -1.99 22.74 5.81
N SER A 201 -1.52 21.73 5.05
CA SER A 201 -1.67 21.70 3.59
C SER A 201 -3.12 21.50 3.14
N VAL A 202 -3.93 20.81 3.95
CA VAL A 202 -5.38 20.67 3.68
C VAL A 202 -6.08 22.02 3.84
N TYR A 203 -5.73 22.80 4.85
CA TYR A 203 -6.31 24.14 5.09
C TYR A 203 -5.97 25.14 3.98
N ASP A 204 -4.83 25.00 3.31
CA ASP A 204 -4.50 25.83 2.14
C ASP A 204 -5.48 25.64 1.00
N LEU A 205 -6.01 24.41 0.85
CA LEU A 205 -6.97 24.05 -0.20
C LEU A 205 -8.43 24.20 0.26
N ILE A 206 -8.72 23.85 1.51
CA ILE A 206 -10.07 23.81 2.10
C ILE A 206 -10.02 24.43 3.50
N PRO A 207 -9.99 25.77 3.62
CA PRO A 207 -9.73 26.47 4.90
C PRO A 207 -10.71 26.15 6.02
N ASP A 208 -11.94 25.79 5.69
CA ASP A 208 -13.01 25.53 6.63
C ASP A 208 -13.45 24.06 6.68
N VAL A 209 -12.58 23.11 6.26
CA VAL A 209 -12.88 21.67 6.21
C VAL A 209 -13.39 21.10 7.54
N ASP A 210 -12.92 21.62 8.66
CA ASP A 210 -13.34 21.17 10.00
C ASP A 210 -14.83 21.40 10.30
N ARG A 211 -15.50 22.32 9.60
CA ARG A 211 -16.95 22.54 9.73
C ARG A 211 -17.75 21.36 9.21
N TYR A 212 -17.20 20.62 8.26
CA TYR A 212 -17.86 19.52 7.56
C TYR A 212 -17.38 18.15 8.03
N ALA A 213 -16.16 18.08 8.59
CA ALA A 213 -15.53 16.81 8.97
C ALA A 213 -16.27 16.15 10.14
N ARG A 214 -16.79 14.92 9.90
CA ARG A 214 -17.49 14.07 10.88
C ARG A 214 -16.71 12.82 11.22
N MET A 215 -15.82 12.40 10.34
CA MET A 215 -14.93 11.26 10.54
C MET A 215 -13.51 11.64 10.16
N LYS A 216 -12.56 11.19 10.97
CA LYS A 216 -11.11 11.37 10.73
C LYS A 216 -10.42 10.05 11.03
N VAL A 217 -9.84 9.44 10.00
CA VAL A 217 -9.04 8.22 10.13
C VAL A 217 -7.70 8.47 9.50
N TYR A 218 -6.62 8.10 10.15
CA TYR A 218 -5.28 8.27 9.61
C TYR A 218 -4.36 7.11 9.97
N GLY A 219 -3.51 6.74 9.02
CA GLY A 219 -2.56 5.65 9.08
C GLY A 219 -1.13 6.11 8.84
N THR A 220 -0.20 5.47 9.56
CA THR A 220 1.24 5.64 9.39
C THR A 220 1.80 4.56 8.48
N PRO A 221 3.07 4.61 8.06
CA PRO A 221 3.74 3.51 7.38
C PRO A 221 3.57 2.15 8.07
N THR A 222 3.63 2.11 9.41
CA THR A 222 3.44 0.85 10.16
C THR A 222 1.99 0.37 10.20
N THR A 223 1.03 1.23 9.87
CA THR A 223 -0.38 0.84 9.66
C THR A 223 -0.52 0.13 8.32
N SER A 224 0.08 0.69 7.27
CA SER A 224 0.10 0.07 5.93
C SER A 224 0.81 -1.29 5.96
N GLU A 225 1.97 -1.38 6.61
CA GLU A 225 2.68 -2.65 6.82
C GLU A 225 1.79 -3.71 7.47
N PHE A 226 1.07 -3.35 8.52
CA PHE A 226 0.20 -4.29 9.25
C PHE A 226 -0.96 -4.81 8.40
N TYR A 227 -1.64 -3.92 7.66
CA TYR A 227 -2.83 -4.32 6.90
C TYR A 227 -2.52 -4.91 5.53
N LEU A 228 -1.44 -4.48 4.89
CA LEU A 228 -1.09 -4.89 3.51
C LEU A 228 0.02 -5.94 3.46
N GLY A 229 0.70 -6.20 4.58
CA GLY A 229 1.86 -7.09 4.59
C GLY A 229 3.05 -6.56 3.78
N GLN A 230 3.05 -5.26 3.42
CA GLN A 230 4.13 -4.66 2.63
C GLN A 230 5.28 -4.25 3.54
N PRO A 231 6.51 -4.79 3.35
CA PRO A 231 7.65 -4.42 4.17
C PRO A 231 7.88 -2.92 4.22
N GLN A 232 8.10 -2.38 5.41
CA GLN A 232 8.25 -0.95 5.65
C GLN A 232 7.04 -0.10 5.23
N GLY A 233 5.86 -0.70 5.04
CA GLY A 233 4.66 -0.02 4.58
C GLY A 233 4.83 0.69 3.25
N ASN A 234 5.71 0.16 2.37
CA ASN A 234 6.02 0.77 1.08
C ASN A 234 4.77 0.90 0.19
N ILE A 235 4.76 1.92 -0.70
CA ILE A 235 3.60 2.20 -1.56
C ILE A 235 3.66 1.44 -2.88
N TYR A 236 4.87 1.28 -3.45
CA TYR A 236 5.05 0.83 -4.83
C TYR A 236 5.98 -0.39 -4.97
N GLY A 237 6.21 -1.14 -3.90
CA GLY A 237 7.13 -2.27 -3.92
C GLY A 237 8.59 -1.81 -4.07
N ALA A 238 9.29 -2.34 -5.07
CA ALA A 238 10.69 -2.05 -5.34
C ALA A 238 10.98 -0.57 -5.57
N LYS A 239 12.01 -0.05 -4.92
CA LYS A 239 12.54 1.29 -5.20
C LYS A 239 13.12 1.35 -6.62
N LEU A 240 12.81 2.40 -7.36
CA LEU A 240 13.31 2.61 -8.72
C LEU A 240 14.74 3.18 -8.69
N VAL A 241 15.71 2.31 -8.46
CA VAL A 241 17.15 2.62 -8.52
C VAL A 241 17.81 1.80 -9.62
N PRO A 242 18.95 2.24 -10.23
CA PRO A 242 19.56 1.56 -11.37
C PRO A 242 19.82 0.05 -11.18
N ARG A 243 20.09 -0.36 -9.94
CA ARG A 243 20.32 -1.77 -9.58
C ARG A 243 19.04 -2.61 -9.45
N GLN A 244 17.85 -1.99 -9.51
CA GLN A 244 16.53 -2.64 -9.32
C GLN A 244 15.53 -2.35 -10.44
N VAL A 245 15.97 -1.78 -11.56
CA VAL A 245 15.11 -1.48 -12.71
C VAL A 245 15.58 -2.18 -13.98
N GLY A 246 14.70 -2.27 -14.97
CA GLY A 246 14.98 -2.91 -16.25
C GLY A 246 15.41 -4.37 -16.06
N LEU A 247 16.53 -4.75 -16.64
CA LEU A 247 17.09 -6.11 -16.56
C LEU A 247 17.53 -6.52 -15.14
N ASN A 248 17.73 -5.55 -14.25
CA ASN A 248 18.11 -5.79 -12.86
C ASN A 248 16.89 -5.98 -11.93
N ARG A 249 15.67 -5.74 -12.42
CA ARG A 249 14.45 -5.93 -11.63
C ARG A 249 14.21 -7.42 -11.38
N LEU A 250 13.66 -7.78 -10.22
CA LEU A 250 13.19 -9.14 -9.95
C LEU A 250 12.18 -9.56 -11.03
N GLY A 251 12.47 -10.65 -11.72
CA GLY A 251 11.54 -11.24 -12.69
C GLY A 251 10.37 -11.96 -12.01
N TYR A 252 9.41 -12.38 -12.82
CA TYR A 252 8.30 -13.20 -12.33
C TYR A 252 8.72 -14.66 -12.06
N LYS A 253 9.78 -15.16 -12.72
CA LYS A 253 10.34 -16.51 -12.49
C LYS A 253 11.33 -16.47 -11.34
N THR A 254 11.25 -17.48 -10.48
CA THR A 254 12.21 -17.70 -9.41
C THR A 254 13.18 -18.83 -9.74
N GLU A 255 14.19 -19.06 -8.90
CA GLU A 255 15.05 -20.25 -9.00
C GLU A 255 14.32 -21.55 -8.57
N ILE A 256 13.16 -21.43 -7.95
CA ILE A 256 12.29 -22.56 -7.59
C ILE A 256 11.34 -22.79 -8.78
N PRO A 257 11.47 -23.89 -9.55
CA PRO A 257 10.83 -24.04 -10.86
C PRO A 257 9.31 -23.92 -10.90
N ASN A 258 8.62 -24.14 -9.78
CA ASN A 258 7.16 -24.03 -9.67
C ASN A 258 6.71 -22.91 -8.75
N LEU A 259 7.55 -21.88 -8.51
CA LEU A 259 7.20 -20.67 -7.80
C LEU A 259 7.35 -19.46 -8.73
N PHE A 260 6.29 -18.67 -8.83
CA PHE A 260 6.27 -17.42 -9.58
C PHE A 260 5.91 -16.26 -8.69
N PHE A 261 6.56 -15.10 -8.92
CA PHE A 261 6.21 -13.85 -8.27
C PHE A 261 5.32 -12.99 -9.16
N VAL A 262 4.37 -12.30 -8.54
CA VAL A 262 3.57 -11.24 -9.14
C VAL A 262 3.53 -10.02 -8.21
N GLY A 263 2.88 -8.95 -8.61
CA GLY A 263 2.69 -7.75 -7.79
C GLY A 263 3.78 -6.69 -7.94
N ALA A 264 3.73 -5.68 -7.07
CA ALA A 264 4.51 -4.45 -7.21
C ALA A 264 6.03 -4.62 -7.09
N SER A 265 6.50 -5.69 -6.43
CA SER A 265 7.94 -5.95 -6.20
C SER A 265 8.60 -6.83 -7.27
N ALA A 266 7.85 -7.41 -8.21
CA ALA A 266 8.35 -8.31 -9.22
C ALA A 266 7.80 -7.99 -10.62
N GLY A 267 8.43 -8.53 -11.67
CA GLY A 267 8.03 -8.29 -13.06
C GLY A 267 8.36 -6.87 -13.54
N TYR A 268 7.81 -6.51 -14.68
CA TYR A 268 7.91 -5.14 -15.19
C TYR A 268 6.86 -4.25 -14.51
N PRO A 269 7.20 -2.98 -14.18
CA PRO A 269 6.26 -2.04 -13.61
C PRO A 269 5.18 -1.62 -14.61
#